data_dfbd47d5580dc3ca6cf13b6d75d14a69
#
_entry.id   dfbd47d5580dc3ca6cf13b6d75d14a69
#
_cell.length_a   1.000
_cell.length_b   1.000
_cell.length_c   1.000
_cell.angle_alpha   90.00
_cell.angle_beta   90.00
_cell.angle_gamma   90.00
#
_symmetry.space_group_name_H-M   'P 1'
#
loop_
_entity.id
_entity.type
_entity.pdbx_description
1 polymer ?
#
loop_
_entity_poly.entity_id
_entity_poly.type
_entity_poly.pdbx_seq_one_letter_code
_entity_poly.pdbx_strand_id
1 'polypeptide(L)'
;MRRILLAVVALVFAVSLAAPLKAQGAPPQGGAGQPYSVEYYYKCQWGHQEEFLKLFLKNHYPLLKKIQITGRILSLKVETPAYHTTEDGRWDYRVIIRYKDSTVATTANPDEAAFIKQLWPDQATYEKEEQRRFEILAAHWDLPVTDITP
;
A
#
# COMPACT_ATOMS: atom_id res chain seq x y z
N MET A 1 -52.53 50.06 -40.69
CA MET A 1 -51.42 50.48 -39.85
C MET A 1 -51.27 49.38 -38.75
N ARG A 2 -50.31 48.44 -38.92
CA ARG A 2 -50.05 47.34 -37.99
C ARG A 2 -48.83 47.72 -37.15
N ARG A 3 -49.02 47.92 -35.86
CA ARG A 3 -47.91 48.16 -34.91
C ARG A 3 -47.28 46.78 -34.48
N ILE A 4 -46.02 46.60 -34.84
CA ILE A 4 -45.23 45.46 -34.45
C ILE A 4 -44.63 45.80 -33.09
N LEU A 5 -45.00 45.01 -32.02
CA LEU A 5 -44.39 45.11 -30.74
C LEU A 5 -43.14 44.16 -30.73
N LEU A 6 -41.98 44.75 -30.61
CA LEU A 6 -40.72 44.02 -30.38
C LEU A 6 -40.63 43.71 -28.90
N ALA A 7 -40.73 42.41 -28.53
CA ALA A 7 -40.43 41.93 -27.21
C ALA A 7 -38.92 41.65 -27.08
N VAL A 8 -38.24 42.43 -26.25
CA VAL A 8 -36.83 42.21 -25.91
C VAL A 8 -36.80 41.15 -24.80
N VAL A 9 -36.33 39.96 -25.14
CA VAL A 9 -36.06 38.91 -24.15
C VAL A 9 -34.68 39.14 -23.57
N ALA A 10 -34.61 39.60 -22.31
CA ALA A 10 -33.38 39.73 -21.55
C ALA A 10 -32.94 38.32 -21.04
N LEU A 11 -31.89 37.79 -21.63
CA LEU A 11 -31.28 36.52 -21.22
C LEU A 11 -30.40 36.80 -19.99
N VAL A 12 -30.87 36.43 -18.79
CA VAL A 12 -30.08 36.51 -17.57
C VAL A 12 -29.13 35.32 -17.51
N PHE A 13 -27.84 35.55 -17.76
CA PHE A 13 -26.79 34.56 -17.52
C PHE A 13 -26.55 34.47 -16.01
N ALA A 14 -27.03 33.39 -15.37
CA ALA A 14 -26.63 33.02 -14.01
C ALA A 14 -25.20 32.44 -14.03
N VAL A 15 -24.22 33.27 -13.69
CA VAL A 15 -22.84 32.79 -13.45
C VAL A 15 -22.83 32.03 -12.13
N SER A 16 -22.87 30.70 -12.22
CA SER A 16 -22.65 29.85 -11.05
C SER A 16 -21.18 29.97 -10.65
N LEU A 17 -20.89 30.68 -9.55
CA LEU A 17 -19.60 30.66 -8.89
C LEU A 17 -19.43 29.26 -8.25
N ALA A 18 -18.79 28.33 -8.95
CA ALA A 18 -18.32 27.10 -8.37
C ALA A 18 -17.23 27.45 -7.34
N ALA A 19 -17.54 27.32 -6.07
CA ALA A 19 -16.54 27.41 -5.01
C ALA A 19 -15.44 26.34 -5.27
N PRO A 20 -14.14 26.69 -5.14
CA PRO A 20 -13.10 25.69 -5.30
C PRO A 20 -13.31 24.62 -4.23
N LEU A 21 -13.54 23.36 -4.65
CA LEU A 21 -13.42 22.21 -3.78
C LEU A 21 -12.00 22.28 -3.18
N LYS A 22 -11.91 22.54 -1.87
CA LYS A 22 -10.65 22.32 -1.15
C LYS A 22 -10.30 20.85 -1.36
N ALA A 23 -9.23 20.60 -2.12
CA ALA A 23 -8.63 19.28 -2.19
C ALA A 23 -8.44 18.82 -0.73
N GLN A 24 -9.07 17.70 -0.36
CA GLN A 24 -8.77 17.05 0.91
C GLN A 24 -7.27 16.86 0.92
N GLY A 25 -6.60 17.52 1.87
CA GLY A 25 -5.15 17.44 1.99
C GLY A 25 -4.73 15.98 2.01
N ALA A 26 -3.62 15.67 1.35
CA ALA A 26 -3.00 14.36 1.48
C ALA A 26 -3.00 13.97 2.96
N PRO A 27 -3.26 12.69 3.30
CA PRO A 27 -3.24 12.24 4.70
C PRO A 27 -1.92 12.71 5.32
N PRO A 28 -1.92 13.11 6.61
CA PRO A 28 -0.74 13.63 7.25
C PRO A 28 0.38 12.60 7.12
N GLN A 29 1.34 12.90 6.26
CA GLN A 29 2.55 12.11 6.16
C GLN A 29 3.25 12.30 7.50
N GLY A 30 3.56 11.20 8.19
CA GLY A 30 4.33 11.25 9.42
C GLY A 30 5.51 12.19 9.22
N GLY A 31 5.66 13.19 10.10
CA GLY A 31 6.73 14.18 10.00
C GLY A 31 8.09 13.48 9.94
N ALA A 32 9.08 14.12 9.33
CA ALA A 32 10.44 13.60 9.30
C ALA A 32 10.89 13.22 10.72
N GLY A 33 11.32 11.96 10.91
CA GLY A 33 11.73 11.44 12.21
C GLY A 33 10.61 10.84 13.08
N GLN A 34 9.35 10.83 12.62
CA GLN A 34 8.26 10.11 13.30
C GLN A 34 8.06 8.71 12.70
N PRO A 35 7.76 7.69 13.53
CA PRO A 35 7.47 6.36 13.05
C PRO A 35 6.35 6.37 12.01
N TYR A 36 6.51 5.55 10.98
CA TYR A 36 5.60 5.46 9.86
C TYR A 36 5.16 4.02 9.64
N SER A 37 3.85 3.78 9.61
CA SER A 37 3.29 2.44 9.50
C SER A 37 2.69 2.20 8.13
N VAL A 38 2.96 1.03 7.57
CA VAL A 38 2.36 0.55 6.32
C VAL A 38 1.82 -0.85 6.57
N GLU A 39 0.61 -1.08 6.10
CA GLU A 39 -0.03 -2.39 6.07
C GLU A 39 0.01 -2.93 4.64
N TYR A 40 0.60 -4.10 4.45
CA TYR A 40 0.74 -4.80 3.17
C TYR A 40 -0.25 -5.95 3.15
N TYR A 41 -1.19 -5.92 2.23
CA TYR A 41 -2.25 -6.92 2.10
C TYR A 41 -2.00 -7.82 0.91
N TYR A 42 -2.20 -9.13 1.12
CA TYR A 42 -2.02 -10.15 0.09
C TYR A 42 -3.30 -10.98 -0.03
N LYS A 43 -3.88 -10.96 -1.22
CA LYS A 43 -4.99 -11.81 -1.62
C LYS A 43 -4.47 -12.84 -2.59
N CYS A 44 -4.43 -14.11 -2.16
CA CYS A 44 -3.94 -15.20 -2.98
C CYS A 44 -5.03 -15.71 -3.95
N GLN A 45 -4.63 -16.29 -5.05
CA GLN A 45 -5.52 -17.13 -5.85
C GLN A 45 -5.98 -18.32 -5.00
N TRP A 46 -7.21 -18.76 -5.20
CA TRP A 46 -7.76 -19.87 -4.44
C TRP A 46 -6.91 -21.14 -4.60
N GLY A 47 -6.62 -21.79 -3.46
CA GLY A 47 -5.78 -22.97 -3.39
C GLY A 47 -4.27 -22.69 -3.27
N HIS A 48 -3.83 -21.42 -3.33
CA HIS A 48 -2.41 -21.05 -3.26
C HIS A 48 -2.00 -20.36 -1.96
N GLN A 49 -2.88 -20.27 -0.96
CA GLN A 49 -2.59 -19.56 0.30
C GLN A 49 -1.38 -20.16 1.03
N GLU A 50 -1.34 -21.48 1.20
CA GLU A 50 -0.23 -22.16 1.89
C GLU A 50 1.09 -22.04 1.10
N GLU A 51 1.03 -22.15 -0.23
CA GLU A 51 2.20 -21.96 -1.09
C GLU A 51 2.77 -20.56 -0.94
N PHE A 52 1.90 -19.53 -0.97
CA PHE A 52 2.31 -18.15 -0.74
C PHE A 52 2.99 -17.97 0.61
N LEU A 53 2.35 -18.44 1.70
CA LEU A 53 2.90 -18.31 3.05
C LEU A 53 4.28 -18.98 3.16
N LYS A 54 4.42 -20.18 2.60
CA LYS A 54 5.69 -20.90 2.59
C LYS A 54 6.80 -20.11 1.88
N LEU A 55 6.52 -19.58 0.70
CA LEU A 55 7.47 -18.76 -0.06
C LEU A 55 7.78 -17.44 0.67
N PHE A 56 6.76 -16.78 1.22
CA PHE A 56 6.93 -15.56 2.00
C PHE A 56 7.84 -15.79 3.23
N LEU A 57 7.58 -16.81 4.01
CA LEU A 57 8.38 -17.14 5.20
C LEU A 57 9.79 -17.61 4.86
N LYS A 58 9.98 -18.25 3.70
CA LYS A 58 11.29 -18.71 3.25
C LYS A 58 12.15 -17.54 2.70
N ASN A 59 11.56 -16.68 1.87
CA ASN A 59 12.32 -15.73 1.06
C ASN A 59 12.15 -14.26 1.50
N HIS A 60 10.94 -13.82 1.80
CA HIS A 60 10.69 -12.40 2.09
C HIS A 60 10.86 -12.05 3.56
N TYR A 61 10.29 -12.86 4.45
CA TYR A 61 10.34 -12.62 5.90
C TYR A 61 11.77 -12.53 6.48
N PRO A 62 12.74 -13.41 6.10
CA PRO A 62 14.10 -13.28 6.59
C PRO A 62 14.79 -11.98 6.16
N LEU A 63 14.49 -11.49 4.95
CA LEU A 63 14.99 -10.19 4.47
C LEU A 63 14.45 -9.06 5.34
N LEU A 64 13.15 -9.03 5.60
CA LEU A 64 12.53 -8.04 6.49
C LEU A 64 13.13 -8.08 7.89
N LYS A 65 13.40 -9.27 8.44
CA LYS A 65 14.07 -9.45 9.73
C LYS A 65 15.51 -8.90 9.71
N LYS A 66 16.22 -9.08 8.61
CA LYS A 66 17.57 -8.53 8.46
C LYS A 66 17.54 -6.99 8.40
N ILE A 67 16.58 -6.42 7.68
CA ILE A 67 16.34 -4.98 7.63
C ILE A 67 15.93 -4.44 9.02
N GLN A 68 15.15 -5.20 9.80
CA GLN A 68 14.78 -4.83 11.16
C GLN A 68 16.00 -4.68 12.08
N ILE A 69 17.00 -5.54 11.95
CA ILE A 69 18.25 -5.47 12.75
C ILE A 69 19.02 -4.16 12.48
N THR A 70 18.89 -3.56 11.29
CA THR A 70 19.54 -2.25 10.99
C THR A 70 18.83 -1.06 11.64
N GLY A 71 17.66 -1.27 12.28
CA GLY A 71 16.85 -0.20 12.86
C GLY A 71 15.98 0.58 11.85
N ARG A 72 15.98 0.19 10.56
CA ARG A 72 15.06 0.78 9.56
C ARG A 72 13.61 0.37 9.81
N ILE A 73 13.39 -0.85 10.28
CA ILE A 73 12.10 -1.38 10.71
C ILE A 73 12.08 -1.45 12.24
N LEU A 74 11.12 -0.78 12.88
CA LEU A 74 10.94 -0.79 14.33
C LEU A 74 10.13 -2.00 14.79
N SER A 75 9.08 -2.36 14.04
CA SER A 75 8.30 -3.57 14.31
C SER A 75 7.80 -4.20 13.01
N LEU A 76 7.65 -5.51 13.06
CA LEU A 76 7.19 -6.36 11.95
C LEU A 76 6.19 -7.37 12.50
N LYS A 77 4.99 -7.41 11.93
CA LYS A 77 3.93 -8.34 12.31
C LYS A 77 3.33 -8.96 11.05
N VAL A 78 3.11 -10.26 11.07
CA VAL A 78 2.44 -11.00 9.98
C VAL A 78 1.19 -11.63 10.56
N GLU A 79 0.07 -11.45 9.90
CA GLU A 79 -1.26 -11.88 10.36
C GLU A 79 -2.05 -12.56 9.25
N THR A 80 -2.98 -13.40 9.66
CA THR A 80 -4.05 -13.95 8.83
C THR A 80 -5.38 -13.72 9.54
N PRO A 81 -6.50 -13.52 8.83
CA PRO A 81 -7.79 -13.35 9.48
C PRO A 81 -8.22 -14.64 10.18
N ALA A 82 -8.81 -14.51 11.37
CA ALA A 82 -9.36 -15.65 12.12
C ALA A 82 -10.63 -16.21 11.45
N TYR A 83 -11.34 -15.39 10.71
CA TYR A 83 -12.57 -15.74 9.98
C TYR A 83 -12.48 -15.23 8.55
N HIS A 84 -13.19 -15.93 7.63
CA HIS A 84 -13.32 -15.47 6.25
C HIS A 84 -14.34 -14.31 6.16
N THR A 85 -14.17 -13.47 5.15
CA THR A 85 -15.10 -12.40 4.79
C THR A 85 -15.62 -12.62 3.37
N THR A 86 -16.37 -11.65 2.84
CA THR A 86 -16.82 -11.68 1.43
C THR A 86 -15.62 -11.66 0.48
N GLU A 87 -15.81 -12.20 -0.74
CA GLU A 87 -14.72 -12.24 -1.73
C GLU A 87 -14.15 -10.84 -2.04
N ASP A 88 -15.00 -9.81 -2.07
CA ASP A 88 -14.55 -8.43 -2.35
C ASP A 88 -13.67 -7.85 -1.24
N GLY A 89 -13.95 -8.20 0.01
CA GLY A 89 -13.18 -7.75 1.17
C GLY A 89 -12.09 -8.73 1.62
N ARG A 90 -11.90 -9.85 0.91
CA ARG A 90 -10.97 -10.91 1.31
C ARG A 90 -9.51 -10.48 1.14
N TRP A 91 -8.75 -10.73 2.18
CA TRP A 91 -7.30 -10.84 2.16
C TRP A 91 -6.90 -12.10 2.93
N ASP A 92 -5.78 -12.70 2.56
CA ASP A 92 -5.32 -13.95 3.19
C ASP A 92 -4.19 -13.69 4.18
N TYR A 93 -3.32 -12.74 3.88
CA TYR A 93 -2.24 -12.33 4.77
C TYR A 93 -2.10 -10.81 4.80
N ARG A 94 -1.71 -10.30 5.98
CA ARG A 94 -1.36 -8.91 6.21
C ARG A 94 0.00 -8.83 6.89
N VAL A 95 0.86 -7.98 6.38
CA VAL A 95 2.13 -7.64 7.01
C VAL A 95 2.06 -6.19 7.47
N ILE A 96 2.26 -5.95 8.75
CA ILE A 96 2.30 -4.61 9.33
C ILE A 96 3.76 -4.28 9.60
N ILE A 97 4.26 -3.25 8.96
CA ILE A 97 5.63 -2.76 9.15
C ILE A 97 5.57 -1.35 9.71
N ARG A 98 6.18 -1.15 10.88
CA ARG A 98 6.44 0.16 11.43
C ARG A 98 7.88 0.55 11.13
N TYR A 99 8.05 1.49 10.23
CA TYR A 99 9.34 2.03 9.83
C TYR A 99 9.81 3.12 10.80
N LYS A 100 11.11 3.40 10.80
CA LYS A 100 11.71 4.49 11.57
C LYS A 100 11.06 5.84 11.24
N ASP A 101 10.81 6.09 9.96
CA ASP A 101 10.13 7.27 9.43
C ASP A 101 9.62 7.04 8.01
N SER A 102 8.89 8.01 7.45
CA SER A 102 8.34 7.94 6.10
C SER A 102 9.42 7.89 5.01
N THR A 103 10.55 8.55 5.20
CA THR A 103 11.66 8.52 4.24
C THR A 103 12.22 7.11 4.12
N VAL A 104 12.42 6.45 5.26
CA VAL A 104 12.88 5.04 5.30
C VAL A 104 11.89 4.11 4.64
N ALA A 105 10.57 4.35 4.80
CA ALA A 105 9.53 3.53 4.20
C ALA A 105 9.45 3.66 2.68
N THR A 106 9.73 4.86 2.14
CA THR A 106 9.53 5.20 0.72
C THR A 106 10.82 5.19 -0.11
N THR A 107 11.96 4.96 0.52
CA THR A 107 13.26 4.88 -0.18
C THR A 107 13.82 3.46 -0.17
N ALA A 108 14.42 3.07 -1.29
CA ALA A 108 15.09 1.78 -1.38
C ALA A 108 16.13 1.60 -0.25
N ASN A 109 16.20 0.38 0.27
CA ASN A 109 17.24 0.04 1.23
C ASN A 109 18.57 -0.19 0.49
N PRO A 110 19.62 0.60 0.74
CA PRO A 110 20.89 0.49 0.00
C PRO A 110 21.58 -0.88 0.23
N ASP A 111 21.31 -1.53 1.35
CA ASP A 111 21.94 -2.81 1.71
C ASP A 111 21.16 -4.04 1.24
N GLU A 112 19.97 -3.86 0.65
CA GLU A 112 19.05 -4.95 0.35
C GLU A 112 19.66 -5.99 -0.59
N ALA A 113 20.30 -5.56 -1.67
CA ALA A 113 20.95 -6.48 -2.60
C ALA A 113 22.07 -7.31 -1.95
N ALA A 114 22.81 -6.71 -1.00
CA ALA A 114 23.83 -7.43 -0.24
C ALA A 114 23.21 -8.43 0.72
N PHE A 115 22.11 -8.08 1.36
CA PHE A 115 21.36 -8.99 2.25
C PHE A 115 20.79 -10.18 1.49
N ILE A 116 20.20 -9.94 0.31
CA ILE A 116 19.67 -11.00 -0.55
C ILE A 116 20.76 -11.99 -0.93
N LYS A 117 21.92 -11.51 -1.40
CA LYS A 117 23.07 -12.38 -1.74
C LYS A 117 23.59 -13.20 -0.56
N GLN A 118 23.56 -12.60 0.64
CA GLN A 118 23.99 -13.27 1.85
C GLN A 118 23.01 -14.35 2.32
N LEU A 119 21.70 -14.07 2.24
CA LEU A 119 20.64 -14.97 2.70
C LEU A 119 20.43 -16.14 1.73
N TRP A 120 20.54 -15.86 0.43
CA TRP A 120 20.29 -16.84 -0.63
C TRP A 120 21.45 -16.84 -1.64
N PRO A 121 22.53 -17.63 -1.42
CA PRO A 121 23.64 -17.74 -2.38
C PRO A 121 23.19 -18.23 -3.76
N ASP A 122 22.18 -19.10 -3.84
CA ASP A 122 21.54 -19.52 -5.09
C ASP A 122 20.50 -18.46 -5.51
N GLN A 123 20.97 -17.42 -6.20
CA GLN A 123 20.15 -16.31 -6.65
C GLN A 123 19.08 -16.75 -7.65
N ALA A 124 19.39 -17.71 -8.52
CA ALA A 124 18.45 -18.16 -9.55
C ALA A 124 17.22 -18.85 -8.93
N THR A 125 17.42 -19.67 -7.89
CA THR A 125 16.31 -20.26 -7.15
C THR A 125 15.53 -19.20 -6.39
N TYR A 126 16.21 -18.26 -5.72
CA TYR A 126 15.56 -17.16 -5.01
C TYR A 126 14.66 -16.33 -5.93
N GLU A 127 15.18 -15.87 -7.06
CA GLU A 127 14.44 -15.05 -8.02
C GLU A 127 13.21 -15.77 -8.58
N LYS A 128 13.37 -17.07 -8.93
CA LYS A 128 12.26 -17.89 -9.39
C LYS A 128 11.16 -18.06 -8.34
N GLU A 129 11.53 -18.26 -7.09
CA GLU A 129 10.58 -18.41 -5.99
C GLU A 129 9.90 -17.09 -5.64
N GLU A 130 10.60 -15.95 -5.67
CA GLU A 130 9.99 -14.62 -5.49
C GLU A 130 9.05 -14.28 -6.65
N GLN A 131 9.42 -14.59 -7.90
CA GLN A 131 8.49 -14.45 -9.03
C GLN A 131 7.24 -15.31 -8.82
N ARG A 132 7.41 -16.58 -8.44
CA ARG A 132 6.28 -17.48 -8.17
C ARG A 132 5.36 -16.95 -7.07
N ARG A 133 5.92 -16.37 -6.01
CA ARG A 133 5.16 -15.77 -4.91
C ARG A 133 4.22 -14.65 -5.38
N PHE A 134 4.63 -13.87 -6.38
CA PHE A 134 3.77 -12.83 -6.97
C PHE A 134 2.76 -13.41 -7.99
N GLU A 135 3.13 -14.42 -8.77
CA GLU A 135 2.24 -15.05 -9.75
C GLU A 135 0.98 -15.66 -9.14
N ILE A 136 1.08 -16.14 -7.90
CA ILE A 136 -0.06 -16.77 -7.20
C ILE A 136 -0.91 -15.77 -6.41
N LEU A 137 -0.66 -14.47 -6.53
CA LEU A 137 -1.52 -13.44 -5.98
C LEU A 137 -2.68 -13.10 -6.93
N ALA A 138 -3.87 -12.95 -6.37
CA ALA A 138 -5.01 -12.34 -7.05
C ALA A 138 -4.98 -10.80 -6.92
N ALA A 139 -4.49 -10.29 -5.79
CA ALA A 139 -4.28 -8.86 -5.55
C ALA A 139 -3.24 -8.63 -4.44
N HIS A 140 -2.60 -7.47 -4.51
CA HIS A 140 -1.69 -6.97 -3.48
C HIS A 140 -1.84 -5.45 -3.41
N TRP A 141 -1.89 -4.90 -2.19
CA TRP A 141 -1.93 -3.45 -2.00
C TRP A 141 -1.26 -3.04 -0.70
N ASP A 142 -0.72 -1.84 -0.70
CA ASP A 142 0.00 -1.23 0.41
C ASP A 142 -0.80 -0.04 0.92
N LEU A 143 -1.09 -0.03 2.21
CA LEU A 143 -1.91 0.98 2.85
C LEU A 143 -1.11 1.68 3.96
N PRO A 144 -0.64 2.91 3.73
CA PRO A 144 -0.12 3.73 4.82
C PRO A 144 -1.21 4.03 5.84
N VAL A 145 -0.89 3.88 7.12
CA VAL A 145 -1.82 4.14 8.22
C VAL A 145 -1.23 5.14 9.21
N THR A 146 -2.10 5.93 9.82
CA THR A 146 -1.75 6.93 10.82
C THR A 146 -2.56 6.69 12.07
N ASP A 147 -1.90 6.70 13.24
CA ASP A 147 -2.58 6.70 14.52
C ASP A 147 -3.34 8.01 14.70
N ILE A 148 -4.63 7.91 15.00
CA ILE A 148 -5.50 9.08 15.29
C ILE A 148 -5.87 9.19 16.77
N THR A 149 -5.39 8.25 17.58
CA THR A 149 -5.56 8.29 19.04
C THR A 149 -4.44 9.13 19.66
N PRO A 150 -4.76 9.98 20.67
CA PRO A 150 -3.77 10.80 21.37
C PRO A 150 -2.78 9.94 22.14
#